data_1651e072289bfe833ccf058aedb149b1
#
_entry.id   1651e072289bfe833ccf058aedb149b1
#
_cell.length_a   1.000
_cell.length_b   1.000
_cell.length_c   1.000
_cell.angle_alpha   90.00
_cell.angle_beta   90.00
_cell.angle_gamma   90.00
#
_symmetry.space_group_name_H-M   'P 1'
#
loop_
_entity.id
_entity.type
_entity.pdbx_description
1 polymer ?
#
loop_
_entity_poly.entity_id
_entity_poly.type
_entity_poly.pdbx_seq_one_letter_code
_entity_poly.pdbx_strand_id
1 'polypeptide(L)'
;PFMPDGTPVQIVLNPLGVPSRMNVGQVLETHLGWAGKVLGFESKTPVFQGATENEVGALLKLAGLKWVQDALKLKAVPPVTGDQIEALISAANDLPVLMAGSDEAKASAKGSTYTRGIGQSLDAYLSLKLGKKQQKFIDDLIAFLIEAADEISARGEQKSSDLFPAIQKLKGRSAVKTGLDDAVVELMEHAEILPNGKIWLRDGRSGRRFDAPVTVGSVYMLKLSHLVDDKIHARSIGPYSLVTQQPLAGKAQFGGQRFGEMEVWALEAYGAAHTLQEILTVK
;
A
#
# COMPACT_ATOMS: atom_id res chain seq x y z
N PRO A 1 -5.35 -11.71 -10.14
CA PRO A 1 -5.53 -12.01 -8.72
C PRO A 1 -6.63 -11.15 -8.09
N PHE A 2 -7.21 -11.62 -6.99
CA PHE A 2 -8.27 -10.92 -6.28
C PHE A 2 -8.10 -11.07 -4.77
N MET A 3 -8.70 -10.15 -4.02
CA MET A 3 -8.70 -10.12 -2.56
C MET A 3 -9.71 -11.14 -1.99
N PRO A 4 -9.64 -11.47 -0.69
CA PRO A 4 -10.58 -12.42 -0.07
C PRO A 4 -12.06 -12.02 -0.18
N ASP A 5 -12.35 -10.72 -0.27
CA ASP A 5 -13.69 -10.16 -0.49
C ASP A 5 -14.18 -10.24 -1.95
N GLY A 6 -13.35 -10.73 -2.87
CA GLY A 6 -13.63 -10.82 -4.30
C GLY A 6 -13.22 -9.59 -5.11
N THR A 7 -12.70 -8.54 -4.48
CA THR A 7 -12.23 -7.32 -5.18
C THR A 7 -11.03 -7.64 -6.07
N PRO A 8 -11.08 -7.36 -7.39
CA PRO A 8 -9.97 -7.64 -8.29
C PRO A 8 -8.83 -6.65 -8.11
N VAL A 9 -7.59 -7.12 -8.28
CA VAL A 9 -6.40 -6.28 -8.37
C VAL A 9 -6.25 -5.78 -9.79
N GLN A 10 -6.27 -4.45 -9.99
CA GLN A 10 -6.23 -3.83 -11.32
C GLN A 10 -4.82 -3.73 -11.89
N ILE A 11 -3.81 -3.49 -11.03
CA ILE A 11 -2.42 -3.30 -11.44
C ILE A 11 -1.51 -4.13 -10.55
N VAL A 12 -0.57 -4.82 -11.16
CA VAL A 12 0.49 -5.56 -10.47
C VAL A 12 1.83 -4.92 -10.80
N LEU A 13 2.58 -4.53 -9.78
CA LEU A 13 3.89 -3.92 -9.92
C LEU A 13 4.98 -4.92 -9.53
N ASN A 14 6.09 -4.92 -10.29
CA ASN A 14 7.26 -5.71 -9.93
C ASN A 14 7.99 -5.05 -8.75
N PRO A 15 8.17 -5.74 -7.61
CA PRO A 15 8.83 -5.17 -6.43
C PRO A 15 10.29 -4.80 -6.67
N LEU A 16 10.97 -5.40 -7.62
CA LEU A 16 12.36 -5.07 -7.99
C LEU A 16 12.51 -3.66 -8.55
N GLY A 17 11.44 -3.08 -9.11
CA GLY A 17 11.44 -1.71 -9.64
C GLY A 17 11.52 -0.63 -8.55
N VAL A 18 11.18 -0.94 -7.31
CA VAL A 18 11.20 0.03 -6.20
C VAL A 18 12.64 0.28 -5.69
N PRO A 19 13.41 -0.73 -5.25
CA PRO A 19 14.77 -0.50 -4.77
C PRO A 19 15.73 -0.03 -5.87
N SER A 20 15.56 -0.49 -7.11
CA SER A 20 16.40 -0.07 -8.23
C SER A 20 16.24 1.42 -8.58
N ARG A 21 15.08 2.02 -8.29
CA ARG A 21 14.77 3.44 -8.50
C ARG A 21 14.79 4.28 -7.23
N MET A 22 15.09 3.68 -6.07
CA MET A 22 15.17 4.34 -4.76
C MET A 22 13.91 5.15 -4.38
N ASN A 23 12.74 4.80 -4.87
CA ASN A 23 11.46 5.49 -4.65
C ASN A 23 10.59 4.78 -3.59
N VAL A 24 11.13 4.56 -2.40
CA VAL A 24 10.44 3.87 -1.29
C VAL A 24 9.14 4.57 -0.87
N GLY A 25 9.03 5.87 -1.08
CA GLY A 25 7.81 6.64 -0.85
C GLY A 25 6.57 6.09 -1.55
N GLN A 26 6.74 5.41 -2.69
CA GLN A 26 5.64 4.75 -3.41
C GLN A 26 4.98 3.64 -2.59
N VAL A 27 5.73 2.91 -1.76
CA VAL A 27 5.19 1.88 -0.88
C VAL A 27 4.36 2.52 0.24
N LEU A 28 4.87 3.59 0.85
CA LEU A 28 4.14 4.34 1.88
C LEU A 28 2.87 4.98 1.32
N GLU A 29 2.93 5.53 0.10
CA GLU A 29 1.75 6.04 -0.61
C GLU A 29 0.69 4.96 -0.80
N THR A 30 1.08 3.76 -1.22
CA THR A 30 0.19 2.62 -1.41
C THR A 30 -0.52 2.24 -0.11
N HIS A 31 0.20 2.19 1.01
CA HIS A 31 -0.36 1.90 2.33
C HIS A 31 -1.33 2.99 2.79
N LEU A 32 -0.92 4.26 2.70
CA LEU A 32 -1.76 5.38 3.10
C LEU A 32 -3.00 5.50 2.21
N GLY A 33 -2.86 5.26 0.91
CA GLY A 33 -3.97 5.26 -0.03
C GLY A 33 -5.00 4.14 0.26
N TRP A 34 -4.53 2.95 0.68
CA TRP A 34 -5.43 1.89 1.12
C TRP A 34 -6.18 2.28 2.39
N ALA A 35 -5.47 2.81 3.40
CA ALA A 35 -6.08 3.30 4.64
C ALA A 35 -7.12 4.39 4.34
N GLY A 36 -6.80 5.37 3.50
CA GLY A 36 -7.73 6.44 3.10
C GLY A 36 -8.98 5.91 2.40
N LYS A 37 -8.82 4.92 1.51
CA LYS A 37 -9.94 4.31 0.80
C LYS A 37 -10.89 3.55 1.74
N VAL A 38 -10.36 2.78 2.69
CA VAL A 38 -11.14 1.97 3.62
C VAL A 38 -11.82 2.85 4.69
N LEU A 39 -11.10 3.83 5.24
CA LEU A 39 -11.60 4.72 6.27
C LEU A 39 -12.43 5.89 5.71
N GLY A 40 -12.35 6.16 4.41
CA GLY A 40 -13.16 7.17 3.74
C GLY A 40 -12.62 8.60 3.84
N PHE A 41 -11.29 8.79 3.93
CA PHE A 41 -10.68 10.13 3.95
C PHE A 41 -9.70 10.33 2.79
N GLU A 42 -9.47 11.59 2.41
CA GLU A 42 -8.43 11.98 1.48
C GLU A 42 -7.20 12.50 2.21
N SER A 43 -6.02 12.01 1.86
CA SER A 43 -4.75 12.47 2.40
C SER A 43 -4.02 13.35 1.41
N LYS A 44 -3.62 14.55 1.86
CA LYS A 44 -2.76 15.48 1.11
C LYS A 44 -1.44 15.64 1.86
N THR A 45 -0.36 15.16 1.25
CA THR A 45 0.97 15.15 1.86
C THR A 45 1.90 16.09 1.10
N PRO A 46 1.99 17.39 1.47
CA PRO A 46 2.95 18.33 0.88
C PRO A 46 4.39 17.88 1.12
N VAL A 47 5.33 18.33 0.28
CA VAL A 47 6.73 17.84 0.23
C VAL A 47 7.45 17.81 1.59
N PHE A 48 7.22 18.79 2.47
CA PHE A 48 7.88 18.87 3.79
C PHE A 48 6.94 18.62 4.97
N GLN A 49 5.70 18.22 4.72
CA GLN A 49 4.69 17.91 5.72
C GLN A 49 4.01 16.59 5.35
N GLY A 50 4.82 15.55 5.15
CA GLY A 50 4.35 14.21 4.86
C GLY A 50 3.84 13.48 6.10
N ALA A 51 3.12 12.38 5.89
CA ALA A 51 2.74 11.46 6.96
C ALA A 51 3.97 10.71 7.48
N THR A 52 4.05 10.53 8.79
CA THR A 52 5.10 9.75 9.44
C THR A 52 4.82 8.24 9.31
N GLU A 53 5.86 7.41 9.48
CA GLU A 53 5.71 5.95 9.47
C GLU A 53 4.75 5.47 10.57
N ASN A 54 4.79 6.10 11.74
CA ASN A 54 3.92 5.77 12.87
C ASN A 54 2.45 6.07 12.55
N GLU A 55 2.15 7.21 11.92
CA GLU A 55 0.81 7.58 11.48
C GLU A 55 0.26 6.58 10.47
N VAL A 56 1.07 6.25 9.46
CA VAL A 56 0.68 5.26 8.44
C VAL A 56 0.42 3.90 9.08
N GLY A 57 1.27 3.45 10.00
CA GLY A 57 1.09 2.18 10.71
C GLY A 57 -0.17 2.14 11.58
N ALA A 58 -0.47 3.23 12.29
CA ALA A 58 -1.69 3.35 13.09
C ALA A 58 -2.95 3.31 12.21
N LEU A 59 -2.94 4.07 11.11
CA LEU A 59 -4.04 4.09 10.14
C LEU A 59 -4.27 2.75 9.46
N LEU A 60 -3.20 1.99 9.16
CA LEU A 60 -3.31 0.65 8.59
C LEU A 60 -4.02 -0.33 9.52
N LYS A 61 -3.74 -0.28 10.83
CA LYS A 61 -4.41 -1.13 11.82
C LYS A 61 -5.90 -0.82 11.89
N LEU A 62 -6.28 0.46 11.96
CA LEU A 62 -7.69 0.87 11.94
C LEU A 62 -8.39 0.50 10.64
N ALA A 63 -7.74 0.72 9.51
CA ALA A 63 -8.27 0.34 8.21
C ALA A 63 -8.44 -1.19 8.11
N GLY A 64 -7.50 -1.96 8.65
CA GLY A 64 -7.62 -3.40 8.71
C GLY A 64 -8.84 -3.87 9.49
N LEU A 65 -9.10 -3.30 10.67
CA LEU A 65 -10.29 -3.60 11.48
C LEU A 65 -11.59 -3.22 10.76
N LYS A 66 -11.63 -2.06 10.12
CA LYS A 66 -12.79 -1.65 9.31
C LYS A 66 -13.01 -2.58 8.12
N TRP A 67 -11.95 -2.94 7.44
CA TRP A 67 -12.02 -3.88 6.32
C TRP A 67 -12.50 -5.27 6.77
N VAL A 68 -12.05 -5.78 7.93
CA VAL A 68 -12.54 -7.03 8.52
C VAL A 68 -14.05 -6.97 8.76
N GLN A 69 -14.55 -5.87 9.32
CA GLN A 69 -15.99 -5.66 9.49
C GLN A 69 -16.74 -5.78 8.18
N ASP A 70 -16.27 -5.07 7.14
CA ASP A 70 -16.95 -5.00 5.85
C ASP A 70 -16.85 -6.35 5.09
N ALA A 71 -15.67 -7.00 5.09
CA ALA A 71 -15.42 -8.27 4.41
C ALA A 71 -16.22 -9.43 5.03
N LEU A 72 -16.25 -9.52 6.35
CA LEU A 72 -16.97 -10.54 7.08
C LEU A 72 -18.44 -10.15 7.37
N LYS A 73 -18.86 -8.95 6.98
CA LYS A 73 -20.21 -8.40 7.23
C LYS A 73 -20.63 -8.52 8.69
N LEU A 74 -19.77 -8.07 9.60
CA LEU A 74 -20.02 -8.10 11.02
C LEU A 74 -20.98 -6.98 11.42
N LYS A 75 -21.82 -7.23 12.41
CA LYS A 75 -22.70 -6.23 13.04
C LYS A 75 -21.93 -5.33 14.00
N ALA A 76 -20.91 -5.88 14.66
CA ALA A 76 -19.99 -5.13 15.49
C ALA A 76 -19.32 -4.00 14.68
N VAL A 77 -19.25 -2.80 15.24
CA VAL A 77 -18.70 -1.61 14.58
C VAL A 77 -17.38 -1.23 15.23
N PRO A 78 -16.26 -1.18 14.48
CA PRO A 78 -14.99 -0.74 15.05
C PRO A 78 -15.01 0.75 15.37
N PRO A 79 -14.22 1.22 16.38
CA PRO A 79 -14.15 2.61 16.76
C PRO A 79 -13.30 3.42 15.76
N VAL A 80 -13.88 3.77 14.60
CA VAL A 80 -13.20 4.48 13.49
C VAL A 80 -13.88 5.81 13.15
N THR A 81 -14.38 6.53 14.15
CA THR A 81 -14.90 7.90 13.95
C THR A 81 -13.77 8.89 13.70
N GLY A 82 -14.06 10.01 13.00
CA GLY A 82 -13.05 11.02 12.67
C GLY A 82 -12.27 11.52 13.90
N ASP A 83 -12.98 11.83 15.01
CA ASP A 83 -12.35 12.27 16.26
C ASP A 83 -11.39 11.21 16.85
N GLN A 84 -11.70 9.93 16.70
CA GLN A 84 -10.87 8.82 17.18
C GLN A 84 -9.64 8.63 16.30
N ILE A 85 -9.76 8.81 14.99
CA ILE A 85 -8.64 8.77 14.04
C ILE A 85 -7.67 9.92 14.35
N GLU A 86 -8.16 11.15 14.54
CA GLU A 86 -7.33 12.30 14.91
C GLU A 86 -6.61 12.10 16.25
N ALA A 87 -7.31 11.56 17.24
CA ALA A 87 -6.71 11.25 18.54
C ALA A 87 -5.60 10.20 18.45
N LEU A 88 -5.77 9.20 17.58
CA LEU A 88 -4.76 8.17 17.35
C LEU A 88 -3.55 8.73 16.58
N ILE A 89 -3.76 9.53 15.56
CA ILE A 89 -2.69 10.20 14.81
C ILE A 89 -1.87 11.11 15.74
N SER A 90 -2.54 11.90 16.57
CA SER A 90 -1.85 12.75 17.56
C SER A 90 -1.01 11.93 18.52
N ALA A 91 -1.54 10.83 19.06
CA ALA A 91 -0.80 9.93 19.93
C ALA A 91 0.39 9.25 19.19
N ALA A 92 0.23 8.91 17.91
CA ALA A 92 1.28 8.34 17.09
C ALA A 92 2.46 9.31 16.91
N ASN A 93 2.19 10.58 16.72
CA ASN A 93 3.22 11.61 16.58
C ASN A 93 4.00 11.87 17.87
N ASP A 94 3.32 11.80 19.02
CA ASP A 94 3.94 12.01 20.34
C ASP A 94 4.75 10.79 20.80
N LEU A 95 4.51 9.60 20.25
CA LEU A 95 5.11 8.35 20.69
C LEU A 95 6.65 8.33 20.64
N PRO A 96 7.34 8.83 19.61
CA PRO A 96 8.81 8.85 19.58
C PRO A 96 9.43 9.68 20.69
N VAL A 97 8.78 10.78 21.06
CA VAL A 97 9.23 11.70 22.13
C VAL A 97 9.07 11.03 23.49
N LEU A 98 7.96 10.35 23.70
CA LEU A 98 7.64 9.68 24.95
C LEU A 98 8.47 8.43 25.18
N MET A 99 8.77 7.66 24.13
CA MET A 99 9.62 6.47 24.19
C MET A 99 11.10 6.80 24.44
N ALA A 100 11.56 7.98 24.06
CA ALA A 100 12.93 8.41 24.38
C ALA A 100 13.20 8.58 25.88
N GLY A 101 12.14 8.75 26.68
CA GLY A 101 12.21 8.96 28.13
C GLY A 101 11.93 7.75 29.02
N SER A 102 11.48 6.60 28.49
CA SER A 102 11.13 5.42 29.29
C SER A 102 11.71 4.12 28.76
N ASP A 103 12.44 3.40 29.62
CA ASP A 103 13.03 2.09 29.25
C ASP A 103 11.97 0.99 29.17
N GLU A 104 10.84 1.12 29.87
CA GLU A 104 9.70 0.20 29.83
C GLU A 104 8.97 0.23 28.47
N ALA A 105 8.82 1.41 27.87
CA ALA A 105 8.23 1.54 26.54
C ALA A 105 9.12 0.92 25.43
N LYS A 106 10.44 0.99 25.59
CA LYS A 106 11.41 0.32 24.70
C LYS A 106 11.33 -1.20 24.79
N ALA A 107 11.04 -1.75 25.97
CA ALA A 107 10.89 -3.19 26.18
C ALA A 107 9.58 -3.72 25.59
N SER A 108 8.48 -2.99 25.70
CA SER A 108 7.18 -3.32 25.11
C SER A 108 7.22 -3.33 23.58
N ALA A 109 7.95 -2.39 22.97
CA ALA A 109 8.11 -2.32 21.52
C ALA A 109 8.88 -3.51 20.90
N LYS A 110 9.60 -4.30 21.72
CA LYS A 110 10.36 -5.49 21.26
C LYS A 110 9.51 -6.75 21.10
N GLY A 111 8.28 -6.77 21.59
CA GLY A 111 7.49 -8.00 21.79
C GLY A 111 6.75 -8.56 20.57
N SER A 112 6.36 -7.75 19.59
CA SER A 112 5.55 -8.24 18.47
C SER A 112 6.38 -8.43 17.19
N THR A 113 6.39 -9.65 16.68
CA THR A 113 7.11 -10.03 15.45
C THR A 113 6.45 -9.43 14.19
N TYR A 114 5.16 -9.13 14.24
CA TYR A 114 4.36 -8.63 13.11
C TYR A 114 4.38 -7.12 12.94
N THR A 115 4.79 -6.36 13.94
CA THR A 115 4.83 -4.89 13.91
C THR A 115 6.18 -4.33 13.50
N ARG A 116 7.19 -5.18 13.28
CA ARG A 116 8.49 -4.73 12.79
C ARG A 116 8.39 -4.26 11.34
N GLY A 117 8.43 -2.96 11.17
CA GLY A 117 8.57 -2.34 9.85
C GLY A 117 7.60 -1.20 9.53
N ILE A 118 6.38 -1.19 10.08
CA ILE A 118 5.42 -0.12 9.81
C ILE A 118 4.68 0.25 11.09
N GLY A 119 5.05 1.37 11.69
CA GLY A 119 4.44 1.95 12.89
C GLY A 119 4.75 1.22 14.19
N GLN A 120 4.42 1.84 15.29
CA GLN A 120 4.57 1.28 16.63
C GLN A 120 3.41 0.34 16.98
N SER A 121 3.63 -0.56 17.95
CA SER A 121 2.58 -1.44 18.41
C SER A 121 1.48 -0.69 19.17
N LEU A 122 0.25 -1.16 19.14
CA LEU A 122 -0.85 -0.61 19.95
C LEU A 122 -0.54 -0.73 21.44
N ASP A 123 0.12 -1.80 21.87
CA ASP A 123 0.54 -1.98 23.25
C ASP A 123 1.53 -0.90 23.72
N ALA A 124 2.33 -0.36 22.82
CA ALA A 124 3.20 0.78 23.12
C ALA A 124 2.40 2.05 23.44
N TYR A 125 1.27 2.29 22.76
CA TYR A 125 0.37 3.39 23.11
C TYR A 125 -0.28 3.21 24.48
N LEU A 126 -0.60 1.96 24.84
CA LEU A 126 -1.21 1.63 26.14
C LEU A 126 -0.28 1.81 27.32
N SER A 127 1.04 1.74 27.12
CA SER A 127 2.05 1.97 28.17
C SER A 127 2.18 3.44 28.56
N LEU A 128 1.65 4.36 27.72
CA LEU A 128 1.67 5.80 27.97
C LEU A 128 0.54 6.22 28.92
N LYS A 129 0.70 7.38 29.60
CA LYS A 129 -0.38 7.99 30.37
C LYS A 129 -1.43 8.54 29.41
N LEU A 130 -2.43 7.73 29.11
CA LEU A 130 -3.49 8.06 28.17
C LEU A 130 -4.48 9.07 28.76
N GLY A 131 -4.91 10.01 27.94
CA GLY A 131 -6.03 10.89 28.26
C GLY A 131 -7.36 10.13 28.26
N LYS A 132 -8.41 10.72 28.86
CA LYS A 132 -9.76 10.09 28.95
C LYS A 132 -10.33 9.66 27.59
N LYS A 133 -10.06 10.42 26.52
CA LYS A 133 -10.52 10.09 25.15
C LYS A 133 -9.84 8.83 24.60
N GLN A 134 -8.55 8.69 24.84
CA GLN A 134 -7.77 7.54 24.41
C GLN A 134 -8.15 6.28 25.18
N GLN A 135 -8.40 6.40 26.50
CA GLN A 135 -8.89 5.27 27.29
C GLN A 135 -10.24 4.77 26.78
N LYS A 136 -11.17 5.69 26.47
CA LYS A 136 -12.46 5.32 25.89
C LYS A 136 -12.31 4.60 24.56
N PHE A 137 -11.39 5.07 23.67
CA PHE A 137 -11.11 4.41 22.41
C PHE A 137 -10.66 2.95 22.60
N ILE A 138 -9.79 2.70 23.60
CA ILE A 138 -9.30 1.36 23.91
C ILE A 138 -10.43 0.47 24.43
N ASP A 139 -11.26 0.98 25.32
CA ASP A 139 -12.40 0.24 25.84
C ASP A 139 -13.39 -0.13 24.71
N ASP A 140 -13.67 0.81 23.81
CA ASP A 140 -14.51 0.62 22.64
C ASP A 140 -13.87 -0.41 21.68
N LEU A 141 -12.54 -0.39 21.50
CA LEU A 141 -11.81 -1.34 20.68
C LEU A 141 -11.86 -2.77 21.25
N ILE A 142 -11.66 -2.90 22.55
CA ILE A 142 -11.76 -4.21 23.23
C ILE A 142 -13.18 -4.75 23.11
N ALA A 143 -14.19 -3.92 23.30
CA ALA A 143 -15.60 -4.33 23.14
C ALA A 143 -15.86 -4.82 21.72
N PHE A 144 -15.39 -4.09 20.71
CA PHE A 144 -15.49 -4.49 19.30
C PHE A 144 -14.83 -5.86 19.03
N LEU A 145 -13.59 -6.08 19.51
CA LEU A 145 -12.87 -7.33 19.29
C LEU A 145 -13.61 -8.54 19.90
N ILE A 146 -14.19 -8.37 21.10
CA ILE A 146 -14.95 -9.43 21.78
C ILE A 146 -16.23 -9.73 21.01
N GLU A 147 -16.99 -8.68 20.63
CA GLU A 147 -18.24 -8.82 19.89
C GLU A 147 -18.03 -9.49 18.51
N ALA A 148 -16.99 -9.05 17.78
CA ALA A 148 -16.62 -9.63 16.50
C ALA A 148 -16.23 -11.09 16.61
N ALA A 149 -15.43 -11.48 17.62
CA ALA A 149 -15.04 -12.86 17.86
C ALA A 149 -16.24 -13.75 18.21
N ASP A 150 -17.16 -13.26 19.04
CA ASP A 150 -18.35 -14.00 19.41
C ASP A 150 -19.31 -14.16 18.21
N GLU A 151 -19.44 -13.15 17.37
CA GLU A 151 -20.27 -13.20 16.14
C GLU A 151 -19.69 -14.21 15.12
N ILE A 152 -18.38 -14.19 14.88
CA ILE A 152 -17.72 -15.14 13.97
C ILE A 152 -17.86 -16.57 14.50
N SER A 153 -17.65 -16.78 15.79
CA SER A 153 -17.75 -18.09 16.44
C SER A 153 -19.18 -18.66 16.36
N ALA A 154 -20.18 -17.81 16.52
CA ALA A 154 -21.58 -18.20 16.38
C ALA A 154 -21.94 -18.65 14.96
N ARG A 155 -21.32 -18.05 13.93
CA ARG A 155 -21.52 -18.44 12.52
C ARG A 155 -20.82 -19.76 12.16
N GLY A 156 -19.66 -20.03 12.78
CA GLY A 156 -18.83 -21.21 12.51
C GLY A 156 -19.13 -22.43 13.38
N GLU A 157 -20.09 -22.35 14.31
CA GLU A 157 -20.41 -23.38 15.31
C GLU A 157 -19.19 -23.84 16.16
N GLN A 158 -18.14 -23.01 16.20
CA GLN A 158 -16.93 -23.23 16.99
C GLN A 158 -16.90 -22.35 18.22
N LYS A 159 -16.25 -22.83 19.29
CA LYS A 159 -16.11 -22.02 20.50
C LYS A 159 -15.15 -20.86 20.26
N SER A 160 -15.53 -19.65 20.67
CA SER A 160 -14.70 -18.45 20.56
C SER A 160 -13.35 -18.59 21.28
N SER A 161 -13.27 -19.43 22.35
CA SER A 161 -12.03 -19.73 23.06
C SER A 161 -11.00 -20.49 22.21
N ASP A 162 -11.46 -21.31 21.28
CA ASP A 162 -10.60 -22.15 20.47
C ASP A 162 -10.16 -21.42 19.19
N LEU A 163 -11.04 -20.54 18.67
CA LEU A 163 -10.81 -19.77 17.46
C LEU A 163 -10.00 -18.49 17.72
N PHE A 164 -10.24 -17.82 18.87
CA PHE A 164 -9.64 -16.55 19.22
C PHE A 164 -9.10 -16.54 20.67
N PRO A 165 -8.02 -17.28 20.97
CA PRO A 165 -7.45 -17.37 22.31
C PRO A 165 -6.88 -16.06 22.84
N ALA A 166 -6.32 -15.19 21.98
CA ALA A 166 -5.81 -13.88 22.39
C ALA A 166 -6.95 -12.93 22.78
N ILE A 167 -8.03 -12.90 21.99
CA ILE A 167 -9.21 -12.06 22.30
C ILE A 167 -9.90 -12.54 23.59
N GLN A 168 -9.97 -13.84 23.82
CA GLN A 168 -10.57 -14.36 25.06
C GLN A 168 -9.80 -13.98 26.33
N LYS A 169 -8.48 -13.78 26.24
CA LYS A 169 -7.68 -13.26 27.37
C LYS A 169 -8.04 -11.83 27.75
N LEU A 170 -8.65 -11.08 26.84
CA LEU A 170 -9.13 -9.70 27.10
C LEU A 170 -10.46 -9.72 27.89
N LYS A 171 -11.25 -10.80 27.82
CA LYS A 171 -12.49 -10.95 28.58
C LYS A 171 -12.16 -11.02 30.09
N GLY A 172 -12.67 -10.06 30.86
CA GLY A 172 -12.57 -10.08 32.32
C GLY A 172 -11.39 -9.34 32.92
N ARG A 173 -10.61 -8.58 32.13
CA ARG A 173 -9.52 -7.74 32.64
C ARG A 173 -9.79 -6.27 32.37
N SER A 174 -10.07 -5.53 33.41
CA SER A 174 -10.39 -4.08 33.38
C SER A 174 -9.19 -3.16 33.16
N ALA A 175 -8.06 -3.57 32.70
CA ALA A 175 -6.92 -2.74 32.29
C ALA A 175 -5.81 -3.65 31.75
N VAL A 176 -6.01 -4.26 30.58
CA VAL A 176 -4.94 -5.02 29.96
C VAL A 176 -4.04 -4.07 29.20
N LYS A 177 -2.84 -3.85 29.70
CA LYS A 177 -1.80 -3.06 29.03
C LYS A 177 -0.96 -3.89 28.04
N THR A 178 -1.26 -5.18 27.87
CA THR A 178 -0.50 -6.10 27.02
C THR A 178 -1.43 -7.11 26.35
N GLY A 179 -1.20 -7.41 25.08
CA GLY A 179 -1.94 -8.40 24.32
C GLY A 179 -3.05 -7.87 23.41
N LEU A 180 -3.22 -6.55 23.31
CA LEU A 180 -4.19 -5.94 22.40
C LEU A 180 -3.73 -6.10 20.94
N ASP A 181 -2.43 -5.94 20.67
CA ASP A 181 -1.87 -6.16 19.33
C ASP A 181 -2.08 -7.60 18.87
N ASP A 182 -1.86 -8.57 19.75
CA ASP A 182 -2.06 -9.99 19.42
C ASP A 182 -3.52 -10.29 19.09
N ALA A 183 -4.46 -9.68 19.83
CA ALA A 183 -5.89 -9.85 19.58
C ALA A 183 -6.33 -9.18 18.25
N VAL A 184 -5.78 -8.03 17.92
CA VAL A 184 -6.02 -7.36 16.63
C VAL A 184 -5.47 -8.18 15.48
N VAL A 185 -4.24 -8.70 15.63
CA VAL A 185 -3.60 -9.56 14.63
C VAL A 185 -4.42 -10.82 14.40
N GLU A 186 -4.84 -11.48 15.46
CA GLU A 186 -5.65 -12.72 15.40
C GLU A 186 -6.95 -12.52 14.62
N LEU A 187 -7.67 -11.42 14.87
CA LEU A 187 -8.88 -11.08 14.14
C LEU A 187 -8.60 -10.76 12.66
N MET A 188 -7.53 -10.02 12.39
CA MET A 188 -7.14 -9.66 11.03
C MET A 188 -6.65 -10.87 10.22
N GLU A 189 -5.87 -11.77 10.82
CA GLU A 189 -5.41 -12.99 10.17
C GLU A 189 -6.58 -13.92 9.80
N HIS A 190 -7.62 -13.98 10.63
CA HIS A 190 -8.83 -14.72 10.29
C HIS A 190 -9.51 -14.19 9.00
N ALA A 191 -9.39 -12.91 8.73
CA ALA A 191 -9.87 -12.29 7.49
C ALA A 191 -8.82 -12.27 6.35
N GLU A 192 -7.73 -13.03 6.48
CA GLU A 192 -6.63 -13.11 5.50
C GLU A 192 -5.91 -11.77 5.23
N ILE A 193 -5.86 -10.86 6.23
CA ILE A 193 -5.13 -9.60 6.17
C ILE A 193 -4.15 -9.48 7.34
N LEU A 194 -3.02 -8.82 7.12
CA LEU A 194 -2.01 -8.54 8.14
C LEU A 194 -1.99 -7.04 8.52
N PRO A 195 -1.62 -6.69 9.76
CA PRO A 195 -1.58 -5.29 10.22
C PRO A 195 -0.55 -4.42 9.49
N ASN A 196 0.36 -5.02 8.73
CA ASN A 196 1.35 -4.34 7.91
C ASN A 196 0.88 -4.02 6.48
N GLY A 197 -0.41 -4.14 6.19
CA GLY A 197 -1.00 -3.87 4.87
C GLY A 197 -0.77 -4.97 3.84
N LYS A 198 -0.31 -6.16 4.26
CA LYS A 198 -0.23 -7.33 3.38
C LYS A 198 -1.51 -8.14 3.46
N ILE A 199 -1.95 -8.64 2.32
CA ILE A 199 -3.18 -9.40 2.17
C ILE A 199 -2.87 -10.70 1.46
N TRP A 200 -3.55 -11.79 1.84
CA TRP A 200 -3.48 -13.04 1.14
C TRP A 200 -4.37 -13.00 -0.10
N LEU A 201 -3.74 -12.84 -1.26
CA LEU A 201 -4.45 -12.82 -2.53
C LEU A 201 -4.77 -14.23 -3.03
N ARG A 202 -5.74 -14.31 -3.93
CA ARG A 202 -6.13 -15.53 -4.64
C ARG A 202 -5.84 -15.43 -6.12
N ASP A 203 -5.40 -16.53 -6.72
CA ASP A 203 -5.17 -16.59 -8.16
C ASP A 203 -6.50 -16.52 -8.93
N GLY A 204 -6.55 -15.69 -9.95
CA GLY A 204 -7.75 -15.46 -10.75
C GLY A 204 -8.22 -16.66 -11.58
N ARG A 205 -7.35 -17.64 -11.84
CA ARG A 205 -7.69 -18.84 -12.61
C ARG A 205 -8.09 -20.02 -11.73
N SER A 206 -7.27 -20.33 -10.73
CA SER A 206 -7.43 -21.50 -9.88
C SER A 206 -8.23 -21.24 -8.60
N GLY A 207 -8.39 -19.97 -8.19
CA GLY A 207 -8.98 -19.58 -6.91
C GLY A 207 -8.10 -19.91 -5.70
N ARG A 208 -6.92 -20.50 -5.89
CA ARG A 208 -6.01 -20.86 -4.80
C ARG A 208 -5.40 -19.63 -4.17
N ARG A 209 -5.23 -19.68 -2.85
CA ARG A 209 -4.50 -18.64 -2.11
C ARG A 209 -3.03 -18.66 -2.49
N PHE A 210 -2.39 -17.49 -2.56
CA PHE A 210 -0.96 -17.36 -2.76
C PHE A 210 -0.17 -17.91 -1.57
N ASP A 211 1.03 -18.41 -1.80
CA ASP A 211 1.89 -18.99 -0.76
C ASP A 211 2.41 -17.94 0.24
N ALA A 212 2.46 -16.68 -0.18
CA ALA A 212 2.90 -15.57 0.65
C ALA A 212 1.95 -14.36 0.55
N PRO A 213 1.77 -13.58 1.65
CA PRO A 213 0.97 -12.39 1.62
C PRO A 213 1.66 -11.28 0.83
N VAL A 214 0.88 -10.50 0.07
CA VAL A 214 1.34 -9.45 -0.84
C VAL A 214 0.89 -8.10 -0.32
N THR A 215 1.74 -7.06 -0.45
CA THR A 215 1.34 -5.68 -0.17
C THR A 215 0.31 -5.23 -1.20
N VAL A 216 -0.86 -4.82 -0.73
CA VAL A 216 -1.97 -4.33 -1.53
C VAL A 216 -2.38 -2.95 -1.05
N GLY A 217 -2.70 -2.06 -1.96
CA GLY A 217 -3.14 -0.74 -1.60
C GLY A 217 -3.73 0.03 -2.77
N SER A 218 -4.01 1.31 -2.57
CA SER A 218 -4.55 2.20 -3.59
C SER A 218 -3.51 3.27 -3.92
N VAL A 219 -3.27 3.47 -5.21
CA VAL A 219 -2.32 4.46 -5.72
C VAL A 219 -3.06 5.48 -6.57
N TYR A 220 -2.67 6.75 -6.45
CA TYR A 220 -3.19 7.82 -7.29
C TYR A 220 -2.53 7.79 -8.67
N MET A 221 -3.32 7.47 -9.70
CA MET A 221 -2.82 7.31 -11.07
C MET A 221 -3.25 8.46 -11.94
N LEU A 222 -2.30 9.08 -12.65
CA LEU A 222 -2.55 10.10 -13.64
C LEU A 222 -2.39 9.54 -15.04
N LYS A 223 -3.35 9.82 -15.92
CA LYS A 223 -3.22 9.59 -17.35
C LYS A 223 -2.49 10.78 -17.96
N LEU A 224 -1.30 10.55 -18.54
CA LEU A 224 -0.57 11.59 -19.23
C LEU A 224 -1.10 11.80 -20.66
N SER A 225 -1.07 13.04 -21.13
CA SER A 225 -1.51 13.40 -22.48
C SER A 225 -0.48 13.03 -23.56
N HIS A 226 0.06 11.82 -23.50
CA HIS A 226 0.94 11.28 -24.53
C HIS A 226 0.11 10.61 -25.65
N LEU A 227 -0.64 11.43 -26.38
CA LEU A 227 -1.49 10.97 -27.47
C LEU A 227 -0.64 10.50 -28.66
N VAL A 228 -1.13 9.48 -29.35
CA VAL A 228 -0.46 8.94 -30.55
C VAL A 228 -0.37 10.00 -31.64
N ASP A 229 -1.40 10.82 -31.80
CA ASP A 229 -1.46 11.88 -32.81
C ASP A 229 -0.35 12.91 -32.62
N ASP A 230 0.09 13.17 -31.38
CA ASP A 230 1.19 14.08 -31.10
C ASP A 230 2.57 13.46 -31.40
N LYS A 231 2.65 12.13 -31.45
CA LYS A 231 3.91 11.37 -31.63
C LYS A 231 4.06 10.81 -33.04
N ILE A 232 2.95 10.53 -33.73
CA ILE A 232 3.01 10.00 -35.08
C ILE A 232 3.63 11.02 -36.02
N HIS A 233 4.64 10.59 -36.77
CA HIS A 233 5.35 11.46 -37.70
C HIS A 233 5.91 10.64 -38.85
N ALA A 234 5.74 11.15 -40.06
CA ALA A 234 6.34 10.58 -41.28
C ALA A 234 6.80 11.72 -42.18
N ARG A 235 7.77 11.44 -43.01
CA ARG A 235 8.32 12.39 -43.97
C ARG A 235 8.72 11.66 -45.26
N SER A 236 8.36 12.19 -46.38
CA SER A 236 8.93 11.86 -47.69
C SER A 236 9.90 12.94 -48.14
N ILE A 237 9.43 14.17 -48.35
CA ILE A 237 10.21 15.33 -48.75
C ILE A 237 9.83 16.47 -47.79
N GLY A 238 10.81 17.29 -47.37
CA GLY A 238 10.57 18.39 -46.43
C GLY A 238 11.76 19.37 -46.38
N PRO A 239 11.75 20.31 -45.44
CA PRO A 239 12.74 21.33 -45.33
C PRO A 239 14.11 20.79 -44.94
N TYR A 240 15.19 21.43 -45.46
CA TYR A 240 16.58 21.11 -45.20
C TYR A 240 17.27 22.27 -44.48
N SER A 241 18.31 21.98 -43.72
CA SER A 241 19.17 22.99 -43.10
C SER A 241 19.94 23.76 -44.19
N LEU A 242 20.07 25.07 -44.02
CA LEU A 242 20.79 25.90 -44.99
C LEU A 242 22.30 25.60 -45.03
N VAL A 243 22.91 25.26 -43.90
CA VAL A 243 24.37 25.07 -43.81
C VAL A 243 24.76 23.61 -44.19
N THR A 244 24.10 22.64 -43.58
CA THR A 244 24.46 21.21 -43.71
C THR A 244 23.74 20.52 -44.85
N GLN A 245 22.71 21.15 -45.42
CA GLN A 245 21.83 20.55 -46.46
C GLN A 245 21.23 19.17 -46.02
N GLN A 246 21.10 18.96 -44.74
CA GLN A 246 20.51 17.78 -44.14
C GLN A 246 19.05 18.06 -43.72
N PRO A 247 18.19 17.03 -43.69
CA PRO A 247 16.84 17.16 -43.17
C PRO A 247 16.85 17.73 -41.74
N LEU A 248 15.92 18.64 -41.45
CA LEU A 248 15.73 19.15 -40.08
C LEU A 248 15.32 18.04 -39.13
N ALA A 249 15.55 18.22 -37.82
CA ALA A 249 15.14 17.31 -36.80
C ALA A 249 13.81 17.75 -36.17
N GLY A 250 13.00 16.78 -35.71
CA GLY A 250 11.79 17.00 -34.93
C GLY A 250 10.51 17.10 -35.77
N LYS A 251 9.40 16.67 -35.17
CA LYS A 251 8.05 16.64 -35.78
C LYS A 251 7.56 18.04 -36.14
N ALA A 252 7.78 19.03 -35.26
CA ALA A 252 7.30 20.41 -35.45
C ALA A 252 7.88 21.08 -36.72
N GLN A 253 9.07 20.68 -37.12
CA GLN A 253 9.77 21.22 -38.31
C GLN A 253 9.65 20.31 -39.54
N PHE A 254 8.73 19.36 -39.49
CA PHE A 254 8.60 18.33 -40.52
C PHE A 254 9.94 17.63 -40.85
N GLY A 255 10.68 17.30 -39.78
CA GLY A 255 12.02 16.72 -39.88
C GLY A 255 12.01 15.24 -40.19
N GLY A 256 13.20 14.71 -40.54
CA GLY A 256 13.40 13.28 -40.80
C GLY A 256 14.01 12.55 -39.62
N GLN A 257 13.90 11.23 -39.62
CA GLN A 257 14.60 10.38 -38.67
C GLN A 257 16.06 10.24 -39.09
N ARG A 258 16.96 10.32 -38.10
CA ARG A 258 18.39 10.09 -38.35
C ARG A 258 18.66 8.58 -38.41
N PHE A 259 19.20 8.10 -39.52
CA PHE A 259 19.75 6.78 -39.65
C PHE A 259 21.26 6.85 -39.40
N GLY A 260 21.68 6.60 -38.18
CA GLY A 260 23.07 6.76 -37.76
C GLY A 260 23.92 5.55 -38.04
N GLU A 261 25.17 5.62 -37.63
CA GLU A 261 26.16 4.54 -37.84
C GLU A 261 25.75 3.24 -37.14
N MET A 262 25.19 3.32 -35.92
CA MET A 262 24.74 2.14 -35.19
C MET A 262 23.56 1.43 -35.87
N GLU A 263 22.64 2.16 -36.45
CA GLU A 263 21.51 1.61 -37.21
C GLU A 263 21.99 0.90 -38.49
N VAL A 264 23.05 1.39 -39.13
CA VAL A 264 23.72 0.70 -40.25
C VAL A 264 24.31 -0.63 -39.77
N TRP A 265 25.02 -0.65 -38.66
CA TRP A 265 25.59 -1.87 -38.10
C TRP A 265 24.52 -2.92 -37.78
N ALA A 266 23.35 -2.47 -37.30
CA ALA A 266 22.24 -3.37 -37.05
C ALA A 266 21.75 -4.08 -38.32
N LEU A 267 21.63 -3.35 -39.46
CA LEU A 267 21.26 -3.95 -40.73
C LEU A 267 22.32 -4.89 -41.25
N GLU A 268 23.61 -4.57 -41.09
CA GLU A 268 24.73 -5.43 -41.45
C GLU A 268 24.70 -6.73 -40.63
N ALA A 269 24.47 -6.65 -39.33
CA ALA A 269 24.39 -7.81 -38.45
C ALA A 269 23.23 -8.77 -38.81
N TYR A 270 22.10 -8.21 -39.27
CA TYR A 270 20.99 -9.02 -39.79
C TYR A 270 21.19 -9.51 -41.24
N GLY A 271 22.25 -9.09 -41.91
CA GLY A 271 22.49 -9.44 -43.33
C GLY A 271 21.48 -8.82 -44.30
N ALA A 272 20.82 -7.73 -43.88
CA ALA A 272 19.76 -7.07 -44.65
C ALA A 272 20.32 -6.12 -45.74
N ALA A 273 21.15 -6.62 -46.64
CA ALA A 273 21.88 -5.84 -47.65
C ALA A 273 20.94 -5.08 -48.62
N HIS A 274 19.87 -5.70 -49.06
CA HIS A 274 18.88 -5.06 -49.93
C HIS A 274 18.16 -3.87 -49.26
N THR A 275 17.77 -4.01 -47.99
CA THR A 275 17.16 -2.90 -47.24
C THR A 275 18.13 -1.75 -47.07
N LEU A 276 19.38 -2.03 -46.75
CA LEU A 276 20.42 -1.01 -46.62
C LEU A 276 20.65 -0.28 -47.96
N GLN A 277 20.75 -1.03 -49.07
CA GLN A 277 20.90 -0.48 -50.41
C GLN A 277 19.71 0.42 -50.79
N GLU A 278 18.48 -0.01 -50.49
CA GLU A 278 17.29 0.76 -50.76
C GLU A 278 17.28 2.10 -49.95
N ILE A 279 17.61 2.07 -48.65
CA ILE A 279 17.69 3.27 -47.82
C ILE A 279 18.73 4.26 -48.33
N LEU A 280 19.86 3.78 -48.86
CA LEU A 280 20.95 4.64 -49.29
C LEU A 280 20.79 5.16 -50.75
N THR A 281 20.05 4.48 -51.60
CA THR A 281 20.00 4.80 -53.02
C THR A 281 18.65 5.28 -53.52
N VAL A 282 17.56 4.92 -52.87
CA VAL A 282 16.20 5.38 -53.24
C VAL A 282 15.85 6.65 -52.46
N LYS A 283 15.58 7.74 -53.18
CA LYS A 283 15.14 9.01 -52.59
C LYS A 283 13.66 8.98 -52.26
#